data_1a98786a2a9631fa323ce5cce448f60b
#
_entry.id   1a98786a2a9631fa323ce5cce448f60b
#
_cell.length_a   1.000
_cell.length_b   1.000
_cell.length_c   1.000
_cell.angle_alpha   90.00
_cell.angle_beta   90.00
_cell.angle_gamma   90.00
#
_symmetry.space_group_name_H-M   'P 1'
#
loop_
_entity.id
_entity.type
_entity.pdbx_description
1 polymer ?
#
loop_
_entity_poly.entity_id
_entity_poly.type
_entity_poly.pdbx_seq_one_letter_code
_entity_poly.pdbx_strand_id
1 'polypeptide(L)'
;MLAIVLAVWFLFFNKKNSAVQEEKAKPIVVSNHSDAFNQSLAPVMATYYAMTTGFVNWDTTAVGKAAQQLKTALDSVKITEIQKDTAIYESALGPLDNIKTELAGLMGETTIEKKREDFNMVSQNLYDFLRTIRFDESKLYFQECPMAFDDEKPGNWLSKEVESNNPYLGTKHPKYGSTMLSCGEPKDTLNFMAVDTIKK
;
A
#
# COMPACT_ATOMS: atom_id res chain seq x y z
N MET A 1 -43.74 -34.61 43.18
CA MET A 1 -43.20 -33.26 43.57
C MET A 1 -41.68 -33.13 43.36
N LEU A 2 -40.88 -34.18 43.52
CA LEU A 2 -39.42 -34.07 43.37
C LEU A 2 -38.92 -33.77 41.94
N ALA A 3 -39.66 -34.25 40.88
CA ALA A 3 -39.26 -34.03 39.50
C ALA A 3 -39.43 -32.59 38.99
N ILE A 4 -40.38 -31.83 39.57
CA ILE A 4 -40.61 -30.44 39.17
C ILE A 4 -39.53 -29.52 39.74
N VAL A 5 -38.99 -29.82 40.94
CA VAL A 5 -37.91 -29.05 41.57
C VAL A 5 -36.60 -29.21 40.79
N LEU A 6 -36.30 -30.39 40.27
CA LEU A 6 -35.11 -30.66 39.46
C LEU A 6 -35.19 -29.97 38.08
N ALA A 7 -36.35 -29.89 37.47
CA ALA A 7 -36.54 -29.20 36.20
C ALA A 7 -36.37 -27.68 36.34
N VAL A 8 -36.89 -27.08 37.41
CA VAL A 8 -36.71 -25.63 37.67
C VAL A 8 -35.24 -25.32 37.98
N TRP A 9 -34.56 -26.18 38.77
CA TRP A 9 -33.15 -25.99 39.06
C TRP A 9 -32.28 -26.06 37.82
N PHE A 10 -32.54 -26.98 36.87
CA PHE A 10 -31.84 -27.11 35.62
C PHE A 10 -32.04 -25.90 34.68
N LEU A 11 -33.24 -25.29 34.65
CA LEU A 11 -33.54 -24.12 33.86
C LEU A 11 -32.90 -22.84 34.42
N PHE A 12 -32.71 -22.73 35.74
CA PHE A 12 -32.11 -21.55 36.35
C PHE A 12 -30.57 -21.58 36.40
N PHE A 13 -29.99 -22.78 36.50
CA PHE A 13 -28.52 -22.91 36.62
C PHE A 13 -27.81 -23.20 35.31
N ASN A 14 -28.53 -23.52 34.24
CA ASN A 14 -27.97 -23.74 32.89
C ASN A 14 -27.98 -22.51 32.00
N LYS A 15 -28.09 -21.30 32.55
CA LYS A 15 -27.70 -20.09 31.84
C LYS A 15 -26.19 -20.17 31.64
N LYS A 16 -25.77 -20.66 30.45
CA LYS A 16 -24.43 -20.40 29.96
C LYS A 16 -24.17 -18.92 30.06
N ASN A 17 -23.31 -18.52 30.98
CA ASN A 17 -22.68 -17.22 30.96
C ASN A 17 -22.01 -17.10 29.59
N SER A 18 -22.65 -16.45 28.66
CA SER A 18 -21.95 -15.87 27.51
C SER A 18 -20.98 -14.86 28.13
N ALA A 19 -19.76 -15.30 28.38
CA ALA A 19 -18.67 -14.40 28.68
C ALA A 19 -18.64 -13.43 27.47
N VAL A 20 -19.09 -12.20 27.70
CA VAL A 20 -18.77 -11.08 26.82
C VAL A 20 -17.24 -11.06 26.86
N GLN A 21 -16.61 -11.56 25.78
CA GLN A 21 -15.21 -11.29 25.57
C GLN A 21 -15.10 -9.79 25.48
N GLU A 22 -14.65 -9.15 26.54
CA GLU A 22 -14.12 -7.80 26.46
C GLU A 22 -13.05 -7.84 25.38
N GLU A 23 -13.38 -7.28 24.21
CA GLU A 23 -12.41 -7.05 23.17
C GLU A 23 -11.34 -6.17 23.82
N LYS A 24 -10.18 -6.78 24.14
CA LYS A 24 -9.04 -6.05 24.71
C LYS A 24 -8.78 -4.89 23.76
N ALA A 25 -8.96 -3.67 24.25
CA ALA A 25 -8.66 -2.45 23.51
C ALA A 25 -7.27 -2.63 22.86
N LYS A 26 -7.24 -2.58 21.54
CA LYS A 26 -5.96 -2.64 20.81
C LYS A 26 -5.13 -1.46 21.29
N PRO A 27 -3.84 -1.66 21.59
CA PRO A 27 -2.97 -0.55 21.96
C PRO A 27 -3.07 0.54 20.90
N ILE A 28 -3.17 1.79 21.33
CA ILE A 28 -3.17 2.93 20.41
C ILE A 28 -1.74 3.03 19.89
N VAL A 29 -1.55 2.67 18.62
CA VAL A 29 -0.30 2.90 17.90
C VAL A 29 -0.20 4.40 17.67
N VAL A 30 0.80 5.04 18.29
CA VAL A 30 1.05 6.48 18.11
C VAL A 30 1.97 6.63 16.92
N SER A 31 1.47 7.24 15.84
CA SER A 31 2.27 7.62 14.68
C SER A 31 3.36 8.62 15.09
N ASN A 32 4.51 8.54 14.41
CA ASN A 32 5.59 9.53 14.54
C ASN A 32 5.30 10.81 13.75
N HIS A 33 4.25 10.82 12.95
CA HIS A 33 3.82 11.94 12.11
C HIS A 33 2.56 12.61 12.66
N SER A 34 2.32 13.86 12.23
CA SER A 34 1.04 14.50 12.50
C SER A 34 -0.10 13.82 11.73
N ASP A 35 -1.31 13.82 12.30
CA ASP A 35 -2.50 13.34 11.60
C ASP A 35 -2.71 14.06 10.27
N ALA A 36 -2.37 15.36 10.21
CA ALA A 36 -2.47 16.15 9.00
C ALA A 36 -1.52 15.69 7.89
N PHE A 37 -0.31 15.25 8.24
CA PHE A 37 0.64 14.67 7.29
C PHE A 37 0.14 13.32 6.80
N ASN A 38 -0.20 12.41 7.71
CA ASN A 38 -0.69 11.08 7.38
C ASN A 38 -1.95 11.12 6.50
N GLN A 39 -2.93 11.97 6.85
CA GLN A 39 -4.11 12.19 6.03
C GLN A 39 -3.78 12.72 4.62
N SER A 40 -2.70 13.46 4.46
CA SER A 40 -2.26 13.94 3.13
C SER A 40 -1.63 12.83 2.28
N LEU A 41 -1.11 11.74 2.88
CA LEU A 41 -0.55 10.59 2.18
C LEU A 41 -1.61 9.56 1.76
N ALA A 42 -2.74 9.49 2.44
CA ALA A 42 -3.78 8.52 2.13
C ALA A 42 -4.27 8.58 0.67
N PRO A 43 -4.58 9.75 0.07
CA PRO A 43 -4.95 9.84 -1.34
C PRO A 43 -3.78 9.50 -2.29
N VAL A 44 -2.51 9.74 -1.91
CA VAL A 44 -1.34 9.33 -2.69
C VAL A 44 -1.33 7.80 -2.83
N MET A 45 -1.43 7.08 -1.73
CA MET A 45 -1.44 5.62 -1.75
C MET A 45 -2.66 5.05 -2.46
N ALA A 46 -3.85 5.61 -2.23
CA ALA A 46 -5.09 5.16 -2.88
C ALA A 46 -5.01 5.30 -4.42
N THR A 47 -4.52 6.43 -4.91
CA THR A 47 -4.42 6.69 -6.36
C THR A 47 -3.28 5.89 -7.00
N TYR A 48 -2.18 5.66 -6.28
CA TYR A 48 -1.12 4.76 -6.72
C TYR A 48 -1.65 3.32 -6.91
N TYR A 49 -2.40 2.77 -5.97
CA TYR A 49 -2.99 1.43 -6.11
C TYR A 49 -4.04 1.37 -7.22
N ALA A 50 -4.81 2.43 -7.43
CA ALA A 50 -5.73 2.51 -8.56
C ALA A 50 -4.98 2.46 -9.90
N MET A 51 -3.83 3.15 -10.01
CA MET A 51 -2.97 3.10 -11.18
C MET A 51 -2.36 1.70 -11.38
N THR A 52 -1.86 1.06 -10.33
CA THR A 52 -1.36 -0.33 -10.36
C THR A 52 -2.45 -1.28 -10.87
N THR A 53 -3.68 -1.16 -10.36
CA THR A 53 -4.84 -1.96 -10.82
C THR A 53 -5.14 -1.72 -12.30
N GLY A 54 -5.05 -0.47 -12.77
CA GLY A 54 -5.19 -0.12 -14.18
C GLY A 54 -4.18 -0.86 -15.06
N PHE A 55 -2.92 -0.92 -14.64
CA PHE A 55 -1.86 -1.66 -15.35
C PHE A 55 -2.11 -3.18 -15.35
N VAL A 56 -2.50 -3.76 -14.20
CA VAL A 56 -2.88 -5.18 -14.11
C VAL A 56 -3.97 -5.53 -15.12
N ASN A 57 -4.97 -4.68 -15.27
CA ASN A 57 -6.12 -4.89 -16.15
C ASN A 57 -5.88 -4.48 -17.62
N TRP A 58 -4.72 -3.92 -17.93
CA TRP A 58 -4.40 -3.36 -19.26
C TRP A 58 -5.36 -2.25 -19.70
N ASP A 59 -5.78 -1.43 -18.72
CA ASP A 59 -6.69 -0.30 -18.92
C ASP A 59 -5.91 1.02 -18.91
N THR A 60 -5.48 1.48 -20.10
CA THR A 60 -4.72 2.73 -20.27
C THR A 60 -5.51 3.97 -19.87
N THR A 61 -6.84 3.93 -19.98
CA THR A 61 -7.71 5.03 -19.56
C THR A 61 -7.73 5.17 -18.05
N ALA A 62 -7.90 4.03 -17.34
CA ALA A 62 -7.84 4.00 -15.89
C ALA A 62 -6.45 4.42 -15.37
N VAL A 63 -5.36 3.96 -16.03
CA VAL A 63 -3.99 4.36 -15.70
C VAL A 63 -3.83 5.88 -15.84
N GLY A 64 -4.24 6.48 -16.95
CA GLY A 64 -4.12 7.93 -17.18
C GLY A 64 -4.90 8.75 -16.16
N LYS A 65 -6.13 8.33 -15.84
CA LYS A 65 -6.97 8.98 -14.82
C LYS A 65 -6.31 8.89 -13.44
N ALA A 66 -5.82 7.70 -13.05
CA ALA A 66 -5.16 7.50 -11.77
C ALA A 66 -3.85 8.28 -11.66
N ALA A 67 -3.06 8.37 -12.74
CA ALA A 67 -1.83 9.15 -12.79
C ALA A 67 -2.11 10.65 -12.54
N GLN A 68 -3.15 11.21 -13.18
CA GLN A 68 -3.56 12.60 -12.97
C GLN A 68 -4.01 12.84 -11.51
N GLN A 69 -4.76 11.89 -10.94
CA GLN A 69 -5.20 11.97 -9.54
C GLN A 69 -4.02 11.85 -8.57
N LEU A 70 -3.06 10.96 -8.86
CA LEU A 70 -1.84 10.79 -8.06
C LEU A 70 -1.00 12.07 -8.07
N LYS A 71 -0.84 12.70 -9.24
CA LYS A 71 -0.16 14.00 -9.34
C LYS A 71 -0.80 15.06 -8.44
N THR A 72 -2.13 15.18 -8.50
CA THR A 72 -2.87 16.13 -7.64
C THR A 72 -2.72 15.80 -6.15
N ALA A 73 -2.73 14.51 -5.79
CA ALA A 73 -2.53 14.08 -4.42
C ALA A 73 -1.11 14.43 -3.91
N LEU A 74 -0.08 14.22 -4.74
CA LEU A 74 1.32 14.57 -4.42
C LEU A 74 1.52 16.08 -4.24
N ASP A 75 0.81 16.90 -5.02
CA ASP A 75 0.84 18.36 -4.86
C ASP A 75 0.18 18.82 -3.55
N SER A 76 -0.67 17.97 -2.97
CA SER A 76 -1.38 18.25 -1.71
C SER A 76 -0.69 17.67 -0.47
N VAL A 77 0.46 16.97 -0.63
CA VAL A 77 1.21 16.41 0.50
C VAL A 77 1.73 17.54 1.39
N LYS A 78 1.43 17.44 2.68
CA LYS A 78 1.85 18.44 3.67
C LYS A 78 3.29 18.22 4.14
N ILE A 79 4.23 18.20 3.20
CA ILE A 79 5.64 17.86 3.46
C ILE A 79 6.28 18.78 4.51
N THR A 80 5.80 20.01 4.69
CA THR A 80 6.29 20.96 5.70
C THR A 80 6.03 20.51 7.14
N GLU A 81 5.09 19.59 7.36
CA GLU A 81 4.80 19.03 8.70
C GLU A 81 6.00 18.25 9.28
N ILE A 82 6.90 17.73 8.40
CA ILE A 82 8.11 17.01 8.81
C ILE A 82 9.37 17.88 8.87
N GLN A 83 9.28 19.20 8.68
CA GLN A 83 10.43 20.13 8.71
C GLN A 83 11.20 20.14 10.03
N LYS A 84 10.60 19.66 11.13
CA LYS A 84 11.27 19.51 12.43
C LYS A 84 12.50 18.61 12.35
N ASP A 85 12.45 17.59 11.48
CA ASP A 85 13.60 16.77 11.13
C ASP A 85 14.13 17.23 9.76
N THR A 86 15.04 18.21 9.80
CA THR A 86 15.59 18.82 8.59
C THR A 86 16.23 17.80 7.64
N ALA A 87 16.91 16.79 8.19
CA ALA A 87 17.59 15.78 7.38
C ALA A 87 16.58 14.91 6.62
N ILE A 88 15.52 14.47 7.28
CA ILE A 88 14.43 13.71 6.64
C ILE A 88 13.71 14.59 5.61
N TYR A 89 13.36 15.84 5.99
CA TYR A 89 12.67 16.78 5.11
C TYR A 89 13.44 17.01 3.80
N GLU A 90 14.71 17.41 3.90
CA GLU A 90 15.56 17.67 2.72
C GLU A 90 15.76 16.42 1.86
N SER A 91 15.95 15.25 2.48
CA SER A 91 16.12 13.97 1.77
C SER A 91 14.84 13.51 1.06
N ALA A 92 13.67 13.91 1.55
CA ALA A 92 12.37 13.51 0.98
C ALA A 92 11.98 14.34 -0.26
N LEU A 93 12.50 15.57 -0.40
CA LEU A 93 12.12 16.48 -1.50
C LEU A 93 12.50 15.93 -2.87
N GLY A 94 13.71 15.37 -3.01
CA GLY A 94 14.18 14.82 -4.29
C GLY A 94 13.29 13.70 -4.82
N PRO A 95 13.08 12.60 -4.07
CA PRO A 95 12.15 11.55 -4.47
C PRO A 95 10.73 12.05 -4.77
N LEU A 96 10.20 12.98 -3.96
CA LEU A 96 8.87 13.55 -4.19
C LEU A 96 8.77 14.29 -5.53
N ASP A 97 9.78 15.08 -5.89
CA ASP A 97 9.82 15.79 -7.18
C ASP A 97 10.04 14.83 -8.36
N ASN A 98 10.87 13.80 -8.17
CA ASN A 98 11.08 12.78 -9.19
C ASN A 98 9.78 12.03 -9.51
N ILE A 99 8.97 11.64 -8.51
CA ILE A 99 7.66 11.00 -8.76
C ILE A 99 6.80 11.89 -9.66
N LYS A 100 6.74 13.20 -9.42
CA LYS A 100 5.94 14.14 -10.21
C LYS A 100 6.46 14.26 -11.65
N THR A 101 7.75 14.21 -11.84
CA THR A 101 8.42 14.23 -13.15
C THR A 101 8.09 12.97 -13.96
N GLU A 102 8.24 11.79 -13.34
CA GLU A 102 7.94 10.51 -13.98
C GLU A 102 6.43 10.36 -14.30
N LEU A 103 5.55 10.88 -13.45
CA LEU A 103 4.11 10.93 -13.75
C LEU A 103 3.79 11.82 -14.94
N ALA A 104 4.51 12.94 -15.11
CA ALA A 104 4.34 13.79 -16.29
C ALA A 104 4.77 13.06 -17.57
N GLY A 105 5.88 12.30 -17.53
CA GLY A 105 6.31 11.40 -18.59
C GLY A 105 5.23 10.36 -18.92
N LEU A 106 4.80 9.58 -17.92
CA LEU A 106 3.77 8.55 -18.04
C LEU A 106 2.47 9.07 -18.69
N MET A 107 2.04 10.27 -18.33
CA MET A 107 0.82 10.86 -18.94
C MET A 107 1.03 11.23 -20.40
N GLY A 108 2.25 11.57 -20.83
CA GLY A 108 2.62 11.87 -22.21
C GLY A 108 2.75 10.63 -23.09
N GLU A 109 2.99 9.46 -22.51
CA GLU A 109 3.19 8.22 -23.26
C GLU A 109 1.89 7.70 -23.90
N THR A 110 2.02 7.13 -25.09
CA THR A 110 0.87 6.65 -25.91
C THR A 110 0.61 5.15 -25.74
N THR A 111 1.64 4.35 -25.43
CA THR A 111 1.53 2.90 -25.28
C THR A 111 1.58 2.47 -23.84
N ILE A 112 0.97 1.33 -23.53
CA ILE A 112 0.97 0.82 -22.15
C ILE A 112 2.35 0.35 -21.71
N GLU A 113 3.17 -0.12 -22.65
CA GLU A 113 4.55 -0.57 -22.42
C GLU A 113 5.40 0.61 -21.94
N LYS A 114 5.36 1.74 -22.65
CA LYS A 114 6.08 2.95 -22.26
C LYS A 114 5.58 3.51 -20.93
N LYS A 115 4.26 3.54 -20.74
CA LYS A 115 3.70 3.90 -19.42
C LYS A 115 4.20 3.02 -18.28
N ARG A 116 4.49 1.73 -18.52
CA ARG A 116 5.06 0.81 -17.53
C ARG A 116 6.51 1.11 -17.20
N GLU A 117 7.30 1.56 -18.18
CA GLU A 117 8.68 2.02 -17.93
C GLU A 117 8.68 3.20 -16.94
N ASP A 118 7.86 4.22 -17.19
CA ASP A 118 7.72 5.37 -16.28
C ASP A 118 7.09 4.97 -14.93
N PHE A 119 6.11 4.05 -14.94
CA PHE A 119 5.51 3.52 -13.70
C PHE A 119 6.54 2.81 -12.81
N ASN A 120 7.52 2.13 -13.39
CA ASN A 120 8.63 1.55 -12.65
C ASN A 120 9.41 2.62 -11.89
N MET A 121 9.72 3.75 -12.55
CA MET A 121 10.42 4.87 -11.94
C MET A 121 9.56 5.57 -10.87
N VAL A 122 8.25 5.75 -11.15
CA VAL A 122 7.30 6.23 -10.14
C VAL A 122 7.32 5.34 -8.90
N SER A 123 7.31 4.00 -9.08
CA SER A 123 7.28 3.03 -7.98
C SER A 123 8.56 3.07 -7.15
N GLN A 124 9.72 3.16 -7.79
CA GLN A 124 11.02 3.25 -7.11
C GLN A 124 11.14 4.56 -6.31
N ASN A 125 10.81 5.69 -6.92
CA ASN A 125 10.85 6.97 -6.23
C ASN A 125 9.82 7.07 -5.10
N LEU A 126 8.63 6.47 -5.26
CA LEU A 126 7.63 6.40 -4.19
C LEU A 126 8.11 5.52 -3.04
N TYR A 127 8.75 4.39 -3.32
CA TYR A 127 9.41 3.55 -2.30
C TYR A 127 10.46 4.35 -1.53
N ASP A 128 11.36 5.06 -2.23
CA ASP A 128 12.41 5.88 -1.59
C ASP A 128 11.82 7.01 -0.76
N PHE A 129 10.77 7.68 -1.25
CA PHE A 129 10.04 8.70 -0.51
C PHE A 129 9.45 8.14 0.78
N LEU A 130 8.66 7.06 0.69
CA LEU A 130 7.98 6.46 1.83
C LEU A 130 8.96 5.87 2.87
N ARG A 131 10.08 5.32 2.40
CA ARG A 131 11.16 4.86 3.27
C ARG A 131 11.84 6.01 4.00
N THR A 132 12.13 7.10 3.29
CA THR A 132 12.79 8.29 3.85
C THR A 132 11.94 8.93 4.93
N ILE A 133 10.64 9.12 4.67
CA ILE A 133 9.73 9.69 5.66
C ILE A 133 9.32 8.70 6.75
N ARG A 134 9.72 7.42 6.68
CA ARG A 134 9.32 6.35 7.60
C ARG A 134 7.80 6.18 7.68
N PHE A 135 7.17 5.97 6.53
CA PHE A 135 5.72 5.79 6.43
C PHE A 135 5.22 4.71 7.39
N ASP A 136 4.34 5.09 8.33
CA ASP A 136 3.92 4.24 9.45
C ASP A 136 2.41 3.93 9.49
N GLU A 137 1.66 4.26 8.42
CA GLU A 137 0.22 3.99 8.34
C GLU A 137 -0.10 2.53 8.00
N SER A 138 0.78 1.84 7.30
CA SER A 138 0.62 0.42 6.96
C SER A 138 1.96 -0.22 6.59
N LYS A 139 2.01 -1.54 6.73
CA LYS A 139 3.09 -2.34 6.16
C LYS A 139 2.95 -2.39 4.65
N LEU A 140 4.07 -2.21 3.93
CA LEU A 140 4.14 -2.26 2.48
C LEU A 140 5.22 -3.23 2.03
N TYR A 141 4.96 -3.90 0.91
CA TYR A 141 5.92 -4.77 0.25
C TYR A 141 6.40 -4.10 -1.04
N PHE A 142 7.72 -3.95 -1.18
CA PHE A 142 8.35 -3.54 -2.42
C PHE A 142 8.61 -4.78 -3.26
N GLN A 143 7.72 -5.03 -4.19
CA GLN A 143 7.71 -6.21 -5.05
C GLN A 143 8.69 -6.03 -6.21
N GLU A 144 9.23 -7.16 -6.72
CA GLU A 144 10.04 -7.19 -7.93
C GLU A 144 9.67 -8.39 -8.80
N CYS A 145 9.35 -8.16 -10.07
CA CYS A 145 9.31 -9.21 -11.09
C CYS A 145 10.60 -9.09 -11.92
N PRO A 146 11.47 -10.13 -11.98
CA PRO A 146 12.77 -10.05 -12.64
C PRO A 146 12.67 -9.95 -14.16
N MET A 147 11.51 -10.27 -14.75
CA MET A 147 11.28 -10.31 -16.18
C MET A 147 10.13 -9.38 -16.61
N ALA A 148 10.00 -8.24 -15.95
CA ALA A 148 8.92 -7.27 -16.21
C ALA A 148 9.00 -6.63 -17.60
N PHE A 149 10.22 -6.49 -18.13
CA PHE A 149 10.50 -5.87 -19.43
C PHE A 149 11.41 -6.80 -20.26
N ASP A 150 10.91 -7.22 -21.42
CA ASP A 150 11.64 -8.02 -22.42
C ASP A 150 12.33 -9.28 -21.84
N ASP A 151 11.69 -9.90 -20.85
CA ASP A 151 12.14 -11.11 -20.14
C ASP A 151 13.50 -10.98 -19.41
N GLU A 152 14.13 -9.77 -19.38
CA GLU A 152 15.49 -9.58 -18.88
C GLU A 152 15.63 -8.43 -17.87
N LYS A 153 14.69 -7.50 -17.80
CA LYS A 153 14.78 -6.34 -16.90
C LYS A 153 13.71 -6.41 -15.80
N PRO A 154 14.11 -6.17 -14.55
CA PRO A 154 13.18 -6.16 -13.44
C PRO A 154 12.26 -4.93 -13.46
N GLY A 155 11.04 -5.12 -12.93
CA GLY A 155 10.11 -4.05 -12.63
C GLY A 155 9.65 -4.13 -11.19
N ASN A 156 9.51 -2.98 -10.55
CA ASN A 156 9.20 -2.86 -9.15
C ASN A 156 7.86 -2.16 -8.92
N TRP A 157 7.15 -2.53 -7.86
CA TRP A 157 5.94 -1.84 -7.41
C TRP A 157 5.72 -2.02 -5.91
N LEU A 158 4.87 -1.17 -5.34
CA LEU A 158 4.44 -1.26 -3.95
C LEU A 158 3.10 -2.00 -3.84
N SER A 159 2.99 -2.90 -2.86
CA SER A 159 1.77 -3.65 -2.55
C SER A 159 1.51 -3.65 -1.04
N LYS A 160 0.24 -3.76 -0.64
CA LYS A 160 -0.17 -4.09 0.73
C LYS A 160 -0.11 -5.58 1.01
N GLU A 161 -0.19 -6.39 -0.03
CA GLU A 161 -0.23 -7.85 0.04
C GLU A 161 1.15 -8.42 -0.28
N VAL A 162 1.48 -9.53 0.37
CA VAL A 162 2.71 -10.28 0.09
C VAL A 162 2.63 -10.99 -1.25
N GLU A 163 1.43 -11.42 -1.63
CA GLU A 163 1.14 -12.06 -2.90
C GLU A 163 1.28 -11.06 -4.05
N SER A 164 2.00 -11.50 -5.08
CA SER A 164 2.22 -10.69 -6.26
C SER A 164 0.96 -10.58 -7.13
N ASN A 165 0.62 -9.35 -7.53
CA ASN A 165 -0.35 -9.03 -8.55
C ASN A 165 0.32 -8.08 -9.56
N ASN A 166 0.96 -8.66 -10.55
CA ASN A 166 1.98 -8.02 -11.38
C ASN A 166 1.39 -6.97 -12.34
N PRO A 167 1.75 -5.68 -12.21
CA PRO A 167 1.26 -4.62 -13.09
C PRO A 167 1.94 -4.59 -14.47
N TYR A 168 3.10 -5.21 -14.60
CA TYR A 168 3.88 -5.20 -15.85
C TYR A 168 3.36 -6.24 -16.83
N LEU A 169 3.09 -7.45 -16.36
CA LEU A 169 2.58 -8.54 -17.18
C LEU A 169 1.04 -8.55 -17.17
N GLY A 170 0.41 -8.37 -16.02
CA GLY A 170 -1.02 -8.20 -15.90
C GLY A 170 -1.84 -9.36 -16.46
N THR A 171 -3.10 -9.09 -16.81
CA THR A 171 -4.07 -10.11 -17.23
C THR A 171 -4.15 -10.33 -18.74
N LYS A 172 -3.56 -9.44 -19.56
CA LYS A 172 -3.70 -9.46 -21.04
C LYS A 172 -2.37 -9.33 -21.77
N HIS A 173 -1.27 -9.82 -21.15
CA HIS A 173 0.04 -9.75 -21.78
C HIS A 173 0.05 -10.51 -23.14
N PRO A 174 0.59 -9.94 -24.24
CA PRO A 174 0.54 -10.55 -25.57
C PRO A 174 1.15 -11.96 -25.63
N LYS A 175 2.24 -12.20 -24.89
CA LYS A 175 2.94 -13.49 -24.86
C LYS A 175 2.39 -14.45 -23.78
N TYR A 176 2.02 -13.90 -22.61
CA TYR A 176 1.73 -14.73 -21.42
C TYR A 176 0.24 -14.76 -21.02
N GLY A 177 -0.59 -13.86 -21.58
CA GLY A 177 -1.96 -13.70 -21.10
C GLY A 177 -1.99 -13.34 -19.62
N SER A 178 -2.70 -14.14 -18.82
CA SER A 178 -2.76 -13.97 -17.36
C SER A 178 -1.86 -14.94 -16.57
N THR A 179 -1.08 -15.79 -17.26
CA THR A 179 -0.31 -16.85 -16.59
C THR A 179 0.83 -16.35 -15.72
N MET A 180 1.30 -15.13 -15.96
CA MET A 180 2.40 -14.50 -15.24
C MET A 180 1.93 -13.41 -14.25
N LEU A 181 0.64 -13.37 -13.92
CA LEU A 181 0.08 -12.41 -13.00
C LEU A 181 0.73 -12.47 -11.60
N SER A 182 1.12 -13.66 -11.18
CA SER A 182 1.81 -13.92 -9.90
C SER A 182 3.34 -13.81 -10.00
N CYS A 183 3.89 -13.37 -11.15
CA CYS A 183 5.33 -13.16 -11.25
C CYS A 183 5.77 -12.02 -10.34
N GLY A 184 6.68 -12.29 -9.46
CA GLY A 184 7.27 -11.34 -8.53
C GLY A 184 7.22 -11.82 -7.08
N GLU A 185 8.09 -11.22 -6.29
CA GLU A 185 8.21 -11.48 -4.86
C GLU A 185 8.65 -10.21 -4.13
N PRO A 186 8.41 -10.09 -2.81
CA PRO A 186 8.91 -8.98 -2.04
C PRO A 186 10.45 -8.92 -2.04
N LYS A 187 11.02 -7.86 -2.59
CA LYS A 187 12.45 -7.52 -2.52
C LYS A 187 12.78 -6.83 -1.20
N ASP A 188 11.84 -6.02 -0.69
CA ASP A 188 11.96 -5.35 0.59
C ASP A 188 10.58 -5.16 1.23
N THR A 189 10.59 -4.79 2.52
CA THR A 189 9.39 -4.53 3.30
C THR A 189 9.54 -3.24 4.08
N LEU A 190 8.65 -2.27 3.86
CA LEU A 190 8.52 -1.09 4.70
C LEU A 190 7.55 -1.40 5.84
N ASN A 191 8.04 -1.36 7.07
CA ASN A 191 7.23 -1.51 8.27
C ASN A 191 7.77 -0.61 9.38
N PHE A 192 7.30 0.63 9.39
CA PHE A 192 7.65 1.62 10.42
C PHE A 192 6.55 1.80 11.46
N MET A 193 5.49 0.98 11.39
CA MET A 193 4.44 0.99 12.40
C MET A 193 5.06 0.73 13.78
N ALA A 194 4.60 1.48 14.80
CA ALA A 194 5.07 1.28 16.16
C ALA A 194 4.82 -0.17 16.58
N VAL A 195 5.89 -0.85 16.97
CA VAL A 195 5.81 -2.20 17.54
C VAL A 195 5.40 -2.04 19.00
N ASP A 196 4.27 -2.63 19.38
CA ASP A 196 3.89 -2.77 20.80
C ASP A 196 4.98 -3.56 21.54
N THR A 197 5.90 -2.85 22.17
CA THR A 197 6.75 -3.45 23.18
C THR A 197 5.88 -3.72 24.41
N ILE A 198 5.19 -4.85 24.41
CA ILE A 198 4.67 -5.42 25.64
C ILE A 198 5.91 -5.75 26.49
N LYS A 199 6.28 -4.82 27.37
CA LYS A 199 7.20 -5.15 28.46
C LYS A 199 6.51 -6.21 29.31
N LYS A 200 7.05 -7.45 29.25
CA LYS A 200 6.77 -8.50 30.25
C LYS A 200 7.27 -8.08 31.62
#